data_05a72c79e669ac803bf7de6dad835c52
#
_entry.id   05a72c79e669ac803bf7de6dad835c52
#
_cell.length_a   1.000
_cell.length_b   1.000
_cell.length_c   1.000
_cell.angle_alpha   90.00
_cell.angle_beta   90.00
_cell.angle_gamma   90.00
#
_symmetry.space_group_name_H-M   'P 1'
#
loop_
_entity.id
_entity.type
_entity.pdbx_description
1 polymer ?
#
loop_
_entity_poly.entity_id
_entity_poly.type
_entity_poly.pdbx_seq_one_letter_code
_entity_poly.pdbx_strand_id
1 'polypeptide(L)'
;MSAFYFFYGITFVLVCMVAVCVSVCTYLVSHRTSYLTVSAFFFFDMLESAIVFLDEYQGRKMMANILSNQFPMTHPITKLVLSIGIMTSMWAFALAIVNKTSRLHVLVPCIAFSAFEAMSLVLQPDSIKQLTFYALRSLFMFVAFGMIFVCYRKSKPMARKSFYARYGRFLIVMAVLTAFVLIEDVRALGLNIGWTEGIDYLYFVCGRNIPENIMSVVAAIYTVRTASRILSLRFSAPPTTSGTSAKQIAELRFSAFCDQRGISAREREVLDLLLDGQDNRAIANDLFISVGTVKSHVHTIFRKCGVSSRSELLQSFWAG
;
A
#
# COMPACT_ATOMS: atom_id res chain seq x y z
N MET A 1 -4.68 -27.95 16.00
CA MET A 1 -4.09 -27.10 14.95
C MET A 1 -3.05 -27.91 14.23
N SER A 2 -3.14 -28.12 12.93
CA SER A 2 -2.00 -28.71 12.25
C SER A 2 -0.83 -27.72 12.40
N ALA A 3 0.39 -28.20 12.57
CA ALA A 3 1.58 -27.35 12.66
C ALA A 3 1.63 -26.34 11.48
N PHE A 4 1.14 -26.76 10.32
CA PHE A 4 1.05 -25.94 9.11
C PHE A 4 0.27 -24.63 9.33
N TYR A 5 -0.93 -24.68 9.90
CA TYR A 5 -1.78 -23.49 10.11
C TYR A 5 -1.21 -22.54 11.15
N PHE A 6 -0.54 -23.08 12.16
CA PHE A 6 0.16 -22.28 13.14
C PHE A 6 1.31 -21.47 12.50
N PHE A 7 2.17 -22.14 11.74
CA PHE A 7 3.28 -21.48 11.06
C PHE A 7 2.79 -20.50 9.99
N TYR A 8 1.73 -20.84 9.26
CA TYR A 8 1.10 -19.94 8.30
C TYR A 8 0.64 -18.63 8.97
N GLY A 9 -0.10 -18.70 10.08
CA GLY A 9 -0.57 -17.53 10.80
C GLY A 9 0.57 -16.64 11.32
N ILE A 10 1.59 -17.24 11.95
CA ILE A 10 2.77 -16.51 12.40
C ILE A 10 3.48 -15.84 11.22
N THR A 11 3.71 -16.56 10.13
CA THR A 11 4.38 -16.01 8.94
C THR A 11 3.63 -14.82 8.38
N PHE A 12 2.29 -14.90 8.31
CA PHE A 12 1.46 -13.80 7.81
C PHE A 12 1.57 -12.55 8.72
N VAL A 13 1.46 -12.74 10.03
CA VAL A 13 1.64 -11.64 11.01
C VAL A 13 3.03 -11.01 10.88
N LEU A 14 4.08 -11.80 10.70
CA LEU A 14 5.44 -11.29 10.49
C LEU A 14 5.55 -10.48 9.18
N VAL A 15 4.92 -10.92 8.10
CA VAL A 15 4.88 -10.16 6.82
C VAL A 15 4.21 -8.81 7.03
N CYS A 16 3.06 -8.76 7.71
CA CYS A 16 2.38 -7.51 8.02
C CYS A 16 3.24 -6.61 8.92
N MET A 17 3.88 -7.16 9.95
CA MET A 17 4.79 -6.42 10.84
C MET A 17 5.96 -5.80 10.08
N VAL A 18 6.61 -6.54 9.18
CA VAL A 18 7.68 -6.01 8.32
C VAL A 18 7.15 -4.88 7.44
N ALA A 19 5.96 -5.04 6.85
CA ALA A 19 5.34 -4.00 6.02
C ALA A 19 5.03 -2.73 6.83
N VAL A 20 4.55 -2.85 8.07
CA VAL A 20 4.36 -1.72 9.01
C VAL A 20 5.68 -1.01 9.27
N CYS A 21 6.70 -1.73 9.72
CA CYS A 21 8.01 -1.15 10.07
C CYS A 21 8.62 -0.42 8.87
N VAL A 22 8.65 -1.06 7.70
CA VAL A 22 9.20 -0.46 6.47
C VAL A 22 8.41 0.78 6.05
N SER A 23 7.08 0.75 6.17
CA SER A 23 6.23 1.90 5.82
C SER A 23 6.44 3.06 6.78
N VAL A 24 6.53 2.82 8.10
CA VAL A 24 6.83 3.86 9.10
C VAL A 24 8.21 4.46 8.84
N CYS A 25 9.24 3.64 8.67
CA CYS A 25 10.59 4.14 8.36
C CYS A 25 10.60 4.99 7.08
N THR A 26 9.88 4.53 6.04
CA THR A 26 9.80 5.27 4.78
C THR A 26 9.03 6.59 4.96
N TYR A 27 7.98 6.62 5.79
CA TYR A 27 7.27 7.85 6.13
C TYR A 27 8.18 8.84 6.87
N LEU A 28 8.91 8.39 7.89
CA LEU A 28 9.82 9.25 8.65
C LEU A 28 10.91 9.88 7.77
N VAL A 29 11.37 9.15 6.75
CA VAL A 29 12.41 9.64 5.82
C VAL A 29 11.82 10.51 4.70
N SER A 30 10.66 10.15 4.14
CA SER A 30 10.10 10.79 2.94
C SER A 30 9.01 11.81 3.22
N HIS A 31 8.43 11.82 4.44
CA HIS A 31 7.27 12.59 4.86
C HIS A 31 6.03 12.44 3.95
N ARG A 32 5.96 11.35 3.14
CA ARG A 32 4.84 11.07 2.26
C ARG A 32 3.72 10.39 3.05
N THR A 33 2.59 11.06 3.21
CA THR A 33 1.41 10.56 3.96
C THR A 33 0.87 9.23 3.45
N SER A 34 1.09 8.88 2.17
CA SER A 34 0.73 7.58 1.61
C SER A 34 1.38 6.40 2.35
N TYR A 35 2.59 6.56 2.89
CA TYR A 35 3.23 5.49 3.66
C TYR A 35 2.65 5.36 5.07
N LEU A 36 2.16 6.45 5.64
CA LEU A 36 1.44 6.41 6.93
C LEU A 36 0.12 5.65 6.79
N THR A 37 -0.63 5.89 5.70
CA THR A 37 -1.89 5.17 5.44
C THR A 37 -1.67 3.68 5.16
N VAL A 38 -0.59 3.32 4.44
CA VAL A 38 -0.19 1.93 4.22
C VAL A 38 0.22 1.25 5.54
N SER A 39 0.95 1.97 6.41
CA SER A 39 1.31 1.45 7.74
C SER A 39 0.07 1.16 8.57
N ALA A 40 -0.91 2.08 8.59
CA ALA A 40 -2.17 1.86 9.29
C ALA A 40 -2.95 0.65 8.73
N PHE A 41 -2.99 0.49 7.41
CA PHE A 41 -3.60 -0.66 6.77
C PHE A 41 -3.01 -1.98 7.28
N PHE A 42 -1.69 -2.17 7.19
CA PHE A 42 -1.04 -3.41 7.64
C PHE A 42 -1.10 -3.60 9.16
N PHE A 43 -1.15 -2.53 9.93
CA PHE A 43 -1.33 -2.61 11.37
C PHE A 43 -2.71 -3.20 11.73
N PHE A 44 -3.78 -2.72 11.14
CA PHE A 44 -5.12 -3.26 11.37
C PHE A 44 -5.28 -4.67 10.80
N ASP A 45 -4.71 -4.97 9.64
CA ASP A 45 -4.69 -6.29 9.00
C ASP A 45 -3.95 -7.32 9.88
N MET A 46 -2.83 -6.92 10.49
CA MET A 46 -2.11 -7.72 11.48
C MET A 46 -2.97 -8.04 12.70
N LEU A 47 -3.69 -7.05 13.24
CA LEU A 47 -4.58 -7.25 14.38
C LEU A 47 -5.78 -8.15 14.02
N GLU A 48 -6.37 -7.99 12.84
CA GLU A 48 -7.44 -8.87 12.35
C GLU A 48 -6.95 -10.32 12.27
N SER A 49 -5.76 -10.54 11.73
CA SER A 49 -5.15 -11.87 11.68
C SER A 49 -4.87 -12.47 13.05
N ALA A 50 -4.53 -11.63 14.04
CA ALA A 50 -4.34 -12.08 15.42
C ALA A 50 -5.68 -12.50 16.05
N ILE A 51 -6.79 -11.79 15.76
CA ILE A 51 -8.13 -12.21 16.22
C ILE A 51 -8.56 -13.52 15.56
N VAL A 52 -8.33 -13.70 14.27
CA VAL A 52 -8.61 -14.97 13.58
C VAL A 52 -7.82 -16.12 14.23
N PHE A 53 -6.55 -15.88 14.57
CA PHE A 53 -5.74 -16.86 15.28
C PHE A 53 -6.28 -17.20 16.69
N LEU A 54 -6.76 -16.19 17.41
CA LEU A 54 -7.41 -16.36 18.70
C LEU A 54 -8.70 -17.16 18.58
N ASP A 55 -9.54 -16.85 17.57
CA ASP A 55 -10.77 -17.58 17.27
C ASP A 55 -10.50 -19.06 16.98
N GLU A 56 -9.49 -19.37 16.19
CA GLU A 56 -9.06 -20.75 15.92
C GLU A 56 -8.59 -21.49 17.19
N TYR A 57 -7.88 -20.80 18.05
CA TYR A 57 -7.41 -21.39 19.31
C TYR A 57 -8.56 -21.66 20.28
N GLN A 58 -9.52 -20.75 20.38
CA GLN A 58 -10.69 -20.88 21.25
C GLN A 58 -11.73 -21.87 20.69
N GLY A 59 -11.94 -21.87 19.37
CA GLY A 59 -12.91 -22.71 18.69
C GLY A 59 -12.69 -24.22 18.89
N ARG A 60 -11.46 -24.64 19.12
CA ARG A 60 -11.16 -26.03 19.50
C ARG A 60 -11.75 -26.45 20.83
N LYS A 61 -11.94 -25.53 21.77
CA LYS A 61 -12.60 -25.80 23.04
C LYS A 61 -14.13 -25.86 22.87
N MET A 62 -14.67 -25.30 21.79
CA MET A 62 -16.11 -25.22 21.47
C MET A 62 -16.59 -26.30 20.49
N MET A 63 -15.79 -27.29 20.16
CA MET A 63 -16.10 -28.34 19.16
C MET A 63 -17.42 -29.09 19.42
N ALA A 64 -17.96 -29.04 20.63
CA ALA A 64 -19.25 -29.64 20.98
C ALA A 64 -20.47 -28.95 20.32
N ASN A 65 -20.35 -27.70 19.89
CA ASN A 65 -21.45 -26.93 19.29
C ASN A 65 -21.42 -26.91 17.75
N ILE A 66 -20.45 -27.53 17.11
CA ILE A 66 -20.24 -27.53 15.65
C ILE A 66 -21.28 -28.37 14.89
N LEU A 67 -22.02 -29.22 15.56
CA LEU A 67 -23.06 -30.04 14.96
C LEU A 67 -24.30 -29.25 14.47
N SER A 68 -24.37 -27.95 14.72
CA SER A 68 -25.55 -27.12 14.36
C SER A 68 -25.39 -26.30 13.08
N ASN A 69 -24.49 -26.56 12.19
CA ASN A 69 -24.31 -25.84 10.88
C ASN A 69 -24.36 -24.28 10.92
N GLN A 70 -24.27 -23.68 12.09
CA GLN A 70 -24.30 -22.23 12.27
C GLN A 70 -23.03 -21.80 12.96
N PHE A 71 -22.11 -21.19 12.21
CA PHE A 71 -20.91 -20.57 12.78
C PHE A 71 -21.25 -19.13 13.15
N PRO A 72 -21.46 -18.81 14.45
CA PRO A 72 -21.72 -17.44 14.87
C PRO A 72 -20.49 -16.58 14.63
N MET A 73 -20.70 -15.32 14.24
CA MET A 73 -19.62 -14.36 14.10
C MET A 73 -19.02 -14.09 15.47
N THR A 74 -17.77 -14.54 15.66
CA THR A 74 -17.02 -14.29 16.90
C THR A 74 -16.52 -12.85 16.94
N HIS A 75 -16.51 -12.24 18.12
CA HIS A 75 -16.00 -10.88 18.36
C HIS A 75 -16.49 -9.81 17.36
N PRO A 76 -17.84 -9.65 17.12
CA PRO A 76 -18.38 -8.82 16.05
C PRO A 76 -17.97 -7.34 16.17
N ILE A 77 -17.93 -6.78 17.38
CA ILE A 77 -17.53 -5.38 17.61
C ILE A 77 -16.04 -5.19 17.30
N THR A 78 -15.19 -6.12 17.71
CA THR A 78 -13.75 -6.05 17.42
C THR A 78 -13.49 -6.13 15.91
N LYS A 79 -14.16 -7.08 15.23
CA LYS A 79 -14.08 -7.21 13.76
C LYS A 79 -14.57 -5.95 13.05
N LEU A 80 -15.65 -5.32 13.53
CA LEU A 80 -16.15 -4.06 13.00
C LEU A 80 -15.10 -2.94 13.12
N VAL A 81 -14.48 -2.77 14.29
CA VAL A 81 -13.46 -1.72 14.50
C VAL A 81 -12.25 -1.94 13.59
N LEU A 82 -11.79 -3.19 13.48
CA LEU A 82 -10.64 -3.53 12.63
C LEU A 82 -10.95 -3.34 11.15
N SER A 83 -12.12 -3.77 10.70
CA SER A 83 -12.58 -3.58 9.33
C SER A 83 -12.69 -2.10 8.96
N ILE A 84 -13.27 -1.27 9.82
CA ILE A 84 -13.29 0.18 9.62
C ILE A 84 -11.86 0.72 9.51
N GLY A 85 -10.94 0.29 10.37
CA GLY A 85 -9.53 0.68 10.33
C GLY A 85 -8.84 0.31 9.01
N ILE A 86 -9.02 -0.91 8.54
CA ILE A 86 -8.46 -1.41 7.27
C ILE A 86 -9.02 -0.61 6.09
N MET A 87 -10.35 -0.49 6.00
CA MET A 87 -10.99 0.12 4.83
C MET A 87 -10.79 1.63 4.78
N THR A 88 -10.79 2.33 5.92
CA THR A 88 -10.52 3.77 5.96
C THR A 88 -9.06 4.09 5.63
N SER A 89 -8.11 3.29 6.10
CA SER A 89 -6.69 3.45 5.74
C SER A 89 -6.43 3.15 4.26
N MET A 90 -7.09 2.15 3.68
CA MET A 90 -7.02 1.85 2.26
C MET A 90 -7.65 2.98 1.41
N TRP A 91 -8.81 3.52 1.83
CA TRP A 91 -9.44 4.66 1.16
C TRP A 91 -8.54 5.91 1.19
N ALA A 92 -7.95 6.20 2.35
CA ALA A 92 -7.00 7.31 2.51
C ALA A 92 -5.76 7.12 1.61
N PHE A 93 -5.26 5.89 1.46
CA PHE A 93 -4.19 5.55 0.51
C PHE A 93 -4.62 5.80 -0.94
N ALA A 94 -5.83 5.38 -1.33
CA ALA A 94 -6.36 5.62 -2.67
C ALA A 94 -6.45 7.13 -3.00
N LEU A 95 -6.90 7.94 -2.03
CA LEU A 95 -6.93 9.41 -2.17
C LEU A 95 -5.53 10.03 -2.23
N ALA A 96 -4.58 9.51 -1.45
CA ALA A 96 -3.19 9.97 -1.50
C ALA A 96 -2.54 9.71 -2.85
N ILE A 97 -2.83 8.56 -3.49
CA ILE A 97 -2.37 8.27 -4.85
C ILE A 97 -2.95 9.26 -5.87
N VAL A 98 -4.21 9.63 -5.73
CA VAL A 98 -4.92 10.54 -6.66
C VAL A 98 -4.61 12.02 -6.35
N ASN A 99 -3.87 12.27 -5.27
CA ASN A 99 -3.56 13.62 -4.78
C ASN A 99 -4.81 14.46 -4.49
N LYS A 100 -5.88 13.83 -3.99
CA LYS A 100 -7.11 14.46 -3.56
C LYS A 100 -7.17 14.48 -2.03
N THR A 101 -6.94 15.64 -1.43
CA THR A 101 -6.84 15.81 0.04
C THR A 101 -8.03 16.51 0.69
N SER A 102 -9.14 16.70 -0.05
CA SER A 102 -10.33 17.33 0.54
C SER A 102 -10.91 16.46 1.67
N ARG A 103 -11.14 17.08 2.83
CA ARG A 103 -11.68 16.39 4.02
C ARG A 103 -13.01 15.68 3.73
N LEU A 104 -13.87 16.25 2.90
CA LEU A 104 -15.17 15.66 2.53
C LEU A 104 -14.99 14.35 1.73
N HIS A 105 -14.02 14.30 0.81
CA HIS A 105 -13.75 13.07 0.05
C HIS A 105 -13.19 11.94 0.92
N VAL A 106 -12.60 12.26 2.07
CA VAL A 106 -12.16 11.25 3.04
C VAL A 106 -13.32 10.84 3.93
N LEU A 107 -13.99 11.81 4.59
CA LEU A 107 -14.94 11.53 5.66
C LEU A 107 -16.24 10.90 5.16
N VAL A 108 -16.82 11.40 4.06
CA VAL A 108 -18.15 10.92 3.61
C VAL A 108 -18.14 9.44 3.26
N PRO A 109 -17.23 8.90 2.42
CA PRO A 109 -17.22 7.47 2.13
C PRO A 109 -16.88 6.61 3.35
N CYS A 110 -15.98 7.07 4.23
CA CYS A 110 -15.62 6.32 5.42
C CYS A 110 -16.79 6.24 6.42
N ILE A 111 -17.52 7.34 6.64
CA ILE A 111 -18.69 7.34 7.51
C ILE A 111 -19.80 6.47 6.92
N ALA A 112 -20.06 6.59 5.62
CA ALA A 112 -21.06 5.76 4.94
C ALA A 112 -20.71 4.26 5.05
N PHE A 113 -19.46 3.89 4.76
CA PHE A 113 -19.00 2.51 4.91
C PHE A 113 -19.18 2.02 6.35
N SER A 114 -18.72 2.79 7.33
CA SER A 114 -18.82 2.41 8.75
C SER A 114 -20.28 2.22 9.20
N ALA A 115 -21.20 3.06 8.73
CA ALA A 115 -22.62 2.96 9.03
C ALA A 115 -23.24 1.69 8.41
N PHE A 116 -22.96 1.40 7.13
CA PHE A 116 -23.46 0.20 6.47
C PHE A 116 -22.90 -1.08 7.10
N GLU A 117 -21.63 -1.07 7.45
CA GLU A 117 -20.97 -2.22 8.07
C GLU A 117 -21.50 -2.47 9.50
N ALA A 118 -21.69 -1.41 10.30
CA ALA A 118 -22.34 -1.54 11.59
C ALA A 118 -23.78 -2.05 11.49
N MET A 119 -24.52 -1.60 10.47
CA MET A 119 -25.90 -2.07 10.21
C MET A 119 -25.93 -3.54 9.81
N SER A 120 -24.91 -4.06 9.14
CA SER A 120 -24.81 -5.48 8.78
C SER A 120 -24.82 -6.39 10.01
N LEU A 121 -24.32 -5.93 11.17
CA LEU A 121 -24.30 -6.72 12.41
C LEU A 121 -25.66 -7.01 12.99
N VAL A 122 -26.69 -6.28 12.61
CA VAL A 122 -28.08 -6.48 13.06
C VAL A 122 -28.80 -7.56 12.23
N LEU A 123 -28.27 -7.95 11.09
CA LEU A 123 -28.89 -8.92 10.19
C LEU A 123 -28.94 -10.32 10.80
N GLN A 124 -29.98 -11.07 10.40
CA GLN A 124 -30.16 -12.46 10.76
C GLN A 124 -30.56 -13.25 9.48
N PRO A 125 -30.17 -14.50 9.32
CA PRO A 125 -29.31 -15.32 10.17
C PRO A 125 -27.83 -14.93 10.11
N ASP A 126 -26.98 -15.52 10.95
CA ASP A 126 -25.53 -15.19 11.03
C ASP A 126 -24.77 -15.37 9.72
N SER A 127 -25.19 -16.28 8.85
CA SER A 127 -24.60 -16.45 7.50
C SER A 127 -24.80 -15.20 6.63
N ILE A 128 -26.02 -14.63 6.63
CA ILE A 128 -26.33 -13.39 5.90
C ILE A 128 -25.56 -12.21 6.51
N LYS A 129 -25.49 -12.14 7.84
CA LYS A 129 -24.69 -11.14 8.56
C LYS A 129 -23.24 -11.17 8.09
N GLN A 130 -22.59 -12.33 8.16
CA GLN A 130 -21.19 -12.49 7.77
C GLN A 130 -20.98 -12.21 6.28
N LEU A 131 -21.83 -12.76 5.42
CA LEU A 131 -21.74 -12.50 3.98
C LEU A 131 -21.85 -11.01 3.67
N THR A 132 -22.82 -10.32 4.26
CA THR A 132 -23.01 -8.88 4.04
C THR A 132 -21.83 -8.09 4.56
N PHE A 133 -21.30 -8.43 5.75
CA PHE A 133 -20.14 -7.79 6.36
C PHE A 133 -18.90 -7.86 5.45
N TYR A 134 -18.52 -9.05 4.98
CA TYR A 134 -17.33 -9.23 4.13
C TYR A 134 -17.55 -8.74 2.69
N ALA A 135 -18.75 -8.90 2.14
CA ALA A 135 -19.08 -8.40 0.80
C ALA A 135 -19.02 -6.86 0.73
N LEU A 136 -19.43 -6.14 1.79
CA LEU A 136 -19.32 -4.69 1.86
C LEU A 136 -17.86 -4.20 1.75
N ARG A 137 -16.91 -4.92 2.35
CA ARG A 137 -15.47 -4.64 2.24
C ARG A 137 -15.01 -4.72 0.78
N SER A 138 -15.33 -5.83 0.11
CA SER A 138 -15.00 -6.04 -1.30
C SER A 138 -15.63 -5.01 -2.23
N LEU A 139 -16.91 -4.65 -2.00
CA LEU A 139 -17.59 -3.59 -2.75
C LEU A 139 -16.94 -2.23 -2.54
N PHE A 140 -16.57 -1.90 -1.32
CA PHE A 140 -15.87 -0.64 -1.02
C PHE A 140 -14.51 -0.55 -1.72
N MET A 141 -13.78 -1.68 -1.80
CA MET A 141 -12.55 -1.78 -2.60
C MET A 141 -12.80 -1.47 -4.08
N PHE A 142 -13.86 -2.04 -4.68
CA PHE A 142 -14.21 -1.74 -6.07
C PHE A 142 -14.60 -0.27 -6.28
N VAL A 143 -15.28 0.36 -5.32
CA VAL A 143 -15.56 1.80 -5.35
C VAL A 143 -14.26 2.61 -5.36
N ALA A 144 -13.26 2.21 -4.55
CA ALA A 144 -11.95 2.86 -4.54
C ALA A 144 -11.21 2.70 -5.89
N PHE A 145 -11.20 1.49 -6.48
CA PHE A 145 -10.62 1.28 -7.82
C PHE A 145 -11.35 2.08 -8.89
N GLY A 146 -12.69 2.14 -8.84
CA GLY A 146 -13.51 2.95 -9.74
C GLY A 146 -13.18 4.44 -9.63
N MET A 147 -13.05 4.95 -8.41
CA MET A 147 -12.64 6.34 -8.15
C MET A 147 -11.25 6.64 -8.75
N ILE A 148 -10.26 5.79 -8.49
CA ILE A 148 -8.92 5.94 -9.06
C ILE A 148 -8.99 5.96 -10.60
N PHE A 149 -9.70 5.01 -11.19
CA PHE A 149 -9.87 4.91 -12.65
C PHE A 149 -10.51 6.17 -13.25
N VAL A 150 -11.62 6.65 -12.68
CA VAL A 150 -12.33 7.86 -13.16
C VAL A 150 -11.46 9.09 -13.04
N CYS A 151 -10.74 9.25 -11.91
CA CYS A 151 -9.86 10.40 -11.70
C CYS A 151 -8.74 10.45 -12.75
N TYR A 152 -8.12 9.28 -13.03
CA TYR A 152 -7.03 9.24 -14.03
C TYR A 152 -7.53 9.28 -15.47
N ARG A 153 -8.74 8.83 -15.74
CA ARG A 153 -9.36 8.98 -17.05
C ARG A 153 -9.57 10.45 -17.43
N LYS A 154 -9.88 11.29 -16.45
CA LYS A 154 -10.05 12.76 -16.60
C LYS A 154 -8.72 13.53 -16.61
N SER A 155 -7.60 12.90 -16.28
CA SER A 155 -6.28 13.53 -16.22
C SER A 155 -5.68 13.72 -17.62
N LYS A 156 -4.70 14.64 -17.73
CA LYS A 156 -3.94 14.87 -18.97
C LYS A 156 -3.30 13.56 -19.47
N PRO A 157 -3.21 13.34 -20.81
CA PRO A 157 -2.73 12.06 -21.38
C PRO A 157 -1.38 11.59 -20.84
N MET A 158 -0.45 12.53 -20.60
CA MET A 158 0.89 12.24 -20.12
C MET A 158 0.89 11.76 -18.66
N ALA A 159 0.15 12.43 -17.78
CA ALA A 159 -0.03 12.03 -16.39
C ALA A 159 -0.71 10.64 -16.28
N ARG A 160 -1.73 10.42 -17.13
CA ARG A 160 -2.42 9.13 -17.22
C ARG A 160 -1.48 8.00 -17.62
N LYS A 161 -0.66 8.20 -18.67
CA LYS A 161 0.31 7.19 -19.15
C LYS A 161 1.37 6.87 -18.07
N SER A 162 1.88 7.90 -17.39
CA SER A 162 2.84 7.74 -16.31
C SER A 162 2.25 6.97 -15.11
N PHE A 163 1.02 7.29 -14.74
CA PHE A 163 0.32 6.60 -13.65
C PHE A 163 0.10 5.12 -13.95
N TYR A 164 -0.48 4.78 -15.11
CA TYR A 164 -0.71 3.38 -15.47
C TYR A 164 0.58 2.58 -15.64
N ALA A 165 1.66 3.22 -16.10
CA ALA A 165 2.95 2.55 -16.16
C ALA A 165 3.52 2.21 -14.78
N ARG A 166 3.18 3.03 -13.75
CA ARG A 166 3.67 2.86 -12.38
C ARG A 166 2.78 1.93 -11.54
N TYR A 167 1.46 2.15 -11.57
CA TYR A 167 0.50 1.48 -10.69
C TYR A 167 -0.43 0.51 -11.41
N GLY A 168 -0.50 0.55 -12.75
CA GLY A 168 -1.52 -0.17 -13.50
C GLY A 168 -1.53 -1.68 -13.26
N ARG A 169 -0.36 -2.32 -13.32
CA ARG A 169 -0.24 -3.77 -13.04
C ARG A 169 -0.65 -4.12 -11.62
N PHE A 170 -0.21 -3.33 -10.65
CA PHE A 170 -0.57 -3.52 -9.25
C PHE A 170 -2.08 -3.40 -9.03
N LEU A 171 -2.71 -2.34 -9.56
CA LEU A 171 -4.16 -2.13 -9.43
C LEU A 171 -4.98 -3.23 -10.10
N ILE A 172 -4.56 -3.73 -11.27
CA ILE A 172 -5.22 -4.86 -11.94
C ILE A 172 -5.14 -6.11 -11.07
N VAL A 173 -3.96 -6.44 -10.55
CA VAL A 173 -3.79 -7.62 -9.68
C VAL A 173 -4.65 -7.49 -8.43
N MET A 174 -4.68 -6.31 -7.78
CA MET A 174 -5.50 -6.07 -6.61
C MET A 174 -6.99 -6.19 -6.92
N ALA A 175 -7.45 -5.65 -8.05
CA ALA A 175 -8.87 -5.76 -8.46
C ALA A 175 -9.28 -7.21 -8.74
N VAL A 176 -8.41 -7.99 -9.40
CA VAL A 176 -8.65 -9.42 -9.64
C VAL A 176 -8.71 -10.19 -8.33
N LEU A 177 -7.76 -9.96 -7.42
CA LEU A 177 -7.77 -10.61 -6.11
C LEU A 177 -9.01 -10.23 -5.28
N THR A 178 -9.44 -8.96 -5.31
CA THR A 178 -10.68 -8.53 -4.66
C THR A 178 -11.91 -9.26 -5.23
N ALA A 179 -11.96 -9.52 -6.54
CA ALA A 179 -13.02 -10.33 -7.14
C ALA A 179 -12.98 -11.79 -6.63
N PHE A 180 -11.78 -12.36 -6.51
CA PHE A 180 -11.63 -13.70 -5.92
C PHE A 180 -12.04 -13.74 -4.44
N VAL A 181 -11.72 -12.71 -3.65
CA VAL A 181 -12.18 -12.56 -2.25
C VAL A 181 -13.72 -12.61 -2.21
N LEU A 182 -14.38 -11.78 -3.02
CA LEU A 182 -15.85 -11.74 -3.05
C LEU A 182 -16.48 -13.07 -3.50
N ILE A 183 -15.88 -13.73 -4.50
CA ILE A 183 -16.35 -15.05 -4.97
C ILE A 183 -16.24 -16.09 -3.84
N GLU A 184 -15.11 -16.07 -3.11
CA GLU A 184 -14.89 -17.00 -2.01
C GLU A 184 -15.85 -16.74 -0.84
N ASP A 185 -16.12 -15.47 -0.51
CA ASP A 185 -17.10 -15.09 0.53
C ASP A 185 -18.49 -15.56 0.15
N VAL A 186 -18.92 -15.36 -1.11
CA VAL A 186 -20.23 -15.83 -1.60
C VAL A 186 -20.30 -17.35 -1.59
N ARG A 187 -19.24 -18.05 -1.98
CA ARG A 187 -19.19 -19.51 -1.99
C ARG A 187 -19.24 -20.08 -0.58
N ALA A 188 -18.45 -19.55 0.34
CA ALA A 188 -18.32 -20.09 1.69
C ALA A 188 -19.50 -19.74 2.59
N LEU A 189 -19.98 -18.50 2.53
CA LEU A 189 -20.98 -17.95 3.44
C LEU A 189 -22.39 -17.89 2.82
N GLY A 190 -22.49 -17.66 1.52
CA GLY A 190 -23.77 -17.52 0.82
C GLY A 190 -24.35 -18.85 0.35
N LEU A 191 -23.55 -19.69 -0.28
CA LEU A 191 -24.00 -20.95 -0.88
C LEU A 191 -23.82 -22.15 0.05
N ASN A 192 -23.17 -21.99 1.19
CA ASN A 192 -22.81 -23.09 2.11
C ASN A 192 -22.11 -24.27 1.39
N ILE A 193 -21.46 -24.01 0.26
CA ILE A 193 -20.67 -25.00 -0.46
C ILE A 193 -19.34 -25.15 0.27
N GLY A 194 -19.39 -25.81 1.41
CA GLY A 194 -18.20 -26.25 2.13
C GLY A 194 -17.57 -27.44 1.41
N TRP A 195 -16.27 -27.48 1.38
CA TRP A 195 -15.57 -28.71 1.03
C TRP A 195 -15.85 -29.71 2.13
N THR A 196 -16.51 -30.80 1.79
CA THR A 196 -17.08 -31.80 2.72
C THR A 196 -16.03 -32.69 3.39
N GLU A 197 -14.75 -32.44 3.20
CA GLU A 197 -13.66 -33.27 3.72
C GLU A 197 -12.92 -32.59 4.87
N GLY A 198 -13.43 -32.80 6.06
CA GLY A 198 -12.73 -32.48 7.32
C GLY A 198 -13.13 -31.15 7.97
N ILE A 199 -13.52 -31.26 9.22
CA ILE A 199 -13.90 -30.12 10.09
C ILE A 199 -12.78 -29.08 10.19
N ASP A 200 -11.51 -29.50 10.11
CA ASP A 200 -10.33 -28.63 10.14
C ASP A 200 -10.21 -27.71 8.94
N TYR A 201 -10.64 -28.19 7.76
CA TYR A 201 -10.60 -27.40 6.51
C TYR A 201 -11.70 -26.34 6.49
N LEU A 202 -12.90 -26.68 6.94
CA LEU A 202 -14.03 -25.75 7.02
C LEU A 202 -13.69 -24.56 7.97
N TYR A 203 -13.08 -24.86 9.10
CA TYR A 203 -12.63 -23.84 10.05
C TYR A 203 -11.57 -22.91 9.47
N PHE A 204 -10.64 -23.45 8.71
CA PHE A 204 -9.60 -22.67 8.03
C PHE A 204 -10.16 -21.76 6.95
N VAL A 205 -11.08 -22.23 6.13
CA VAL A 205 -11.67 -21.48 5.03
C VAL A 205 -12.64 -20.41 5.53
N CYS A 206 -13.45 -20.69 6.54
CA CYS A 206 -14.39 -19.70 7.10
C CYS A 206 -13.70 -18.62 7.94
N GLY A 207 -12.56 -18.92 8.55
CA GLY A 207 -11.80 -17.94 9.35
C GLY A 207 -10.75 -17.15 8.55
N ARG A 208 -10.32 -17.68 7.39
CA ARG A 208 -9.21 -17.11 6.60
C ARG A 208 -9.52 -17.12 5.12
N ASN A 209 -9.85 -15.97 4.58
CA ASN A 209 -9.97 -15.81 3.13
C ASN A 209 -8.55 -15.85 2.50
N ILE A 210 -8.18 -16.99 1.89
CA ILE A 210 -6.86 -17.17 1.28
C ILE A 210 -6.56 -16.10 0.22
N PRO A 211 -7.47 -15.77 -0.72
CA PRO A 211 -7.30 -14.65 -1.64
C PRO A 211 -7.00 -13.31 -0.94
N GLU A 212 -7.63 -13.01 0.20
CA GLU A 212 -7.38 -11.80 1.00
C GLU A 212 -5.94 -11.77 1.53
N ASN A 213 -5.47 -12.88 2.09
CA ASN A 213 -4.10 -12.99 2.56
C ASN A 213 -3.07 -12.88 1.43
N ILE A 214 -3.33 -13.47 0.27
CA ILE A 214 -2.51 -13.30 -0.94
C ILE A 214 -2.48 -11.83 -1.36
N MET A 215 -3.61 -11.14 -1.33
CA MET A 215 -3.73 -9.72 -1.63
C MET A 215 -2.86 -8.87 -0.70
N SER A 216 -2.89 -9.14 0.60
CA SER A 216 -2.06 -8.46 1.60
C SER A 216 -0.57 -8.73 1.40
N VAL A 217 -0.17 -9.97 1.09
CA VAL A 217 1.22 -10.33 0.79
C VAL A 217 1.71 -9.60 -0.48
N VAL A 218 0.91 -9.58 -1.54
CA VAL A 218 1.24 -8.83 -2.78
C VAL A 218 1.39 -7.34 -2.50
N ALA A 219 0.50 -6.75 -1.67
CA ALA A 219 0.58 -5.37 -1.25
C ALA A 219 1.85 -5.11 -0.42
N ALA A 220 2.22 -6.01 0.50
CA ALA A 220 3.43 -5.93 1.30
C ALA A 220 4.70 -5.97 0.43
N ILE A 221 4.78 -6.91 -0.51
CA ILE A 221 5.91 -7.02 -1.45
C ILE A 221 6.03 -5.73 -2.28
N TYR A 222 4.92 -5.22 -2.78
CA TYR A 222 4.91 -3.97 -3.56
C TYR A 222 5.39 -2.79 -2.70
N THR A 223 4.91 -2.69 -1.46
CA THR A 223 5.28 -1.65 -0.50
C THR A 223 6.77 -1.70 -0.18
N VAL A 224 7.29 -2.89 0.19
CA VAL A 224 8.72 -3.07 0.50
C VAL A 224 9.60 -2.72 -0.69
N ARG A 225 9.28 -3.19 -1.89
CA ARG A 225 10.02 -2.86 -3.12
C ARG A 225 10.03 -1.36 -3.44
N THR A 226 8.89 -0.68 -3.22
CA THR A 226 8.78 0.75 -3.49
C THR A 226 9.51 1.56 -2.41
N ALA A 227 9.38 1.15 -1.15
CA ALA A 227 10.08 1.74 -0.02
C ALA A 227 11.60 1.60 -0.13
N SER A 228 12.10 0.40 -0.47
CA SER A 228 13.53 0.14 -0.64
C SER A 228 14.17 1.09 -1.67
N ARG A 229 13.47 1.39 -2.76
CA ARG A 229 13.95 2.36 -3.76
C ARG A 229 14.06 3.78 -3.19
N ILE A 230 13.13 4.18 -2.33
CA ILE A 230 13.16 5.52 -1.72
C ILE A 230 14.25 5.58 -0.66
N LEU A 231 14.34 4.57 0.18
CA LEU A 231 15.34 4.50 1.24
C LEU A 231 16.77 4.44 0.67
N SER A 232 17.01 3.60 -0.34
CA SER A 232 18.33 3.50 -0.98
C SER A 232 18.80 4.82 -1.60
N LEU A 233 17.89 5.61 -2.17
CA LEU A 233 18.22 6.93 -2.72
C LEU A 233 18.61 7.93 -1.63
N ARG A 234 18.03 7.81 -0.43
CA ARG A 234 18.34 8.71 0.70
C ARG A 234 19.51 8.25 1.55
N PHE A 235 19.77 6.95 1.64
CA PHE A 235 20.97 6.44 2.31
C PHE A 235 22.28 6.81 1.60
N SER A 236 22.21 7.15 0.32
CA SER A 236 23.35 7.64 -0.44
C SER A 236 23.62 9.15 -0.22
N ALA A 237 22.72 9.86 0.48
CA ALA A 237 22.87 11.27 0.82
C ALA A 237 23.15 11.42 2.33
N PRO A 238 24.17 12.22 2.75
CA PRO A 238 24.40 12.47 4.17
C PRO A 238 23.20 13.17 4.81
N PRO A 239 22.98 13.02 6.15
CA PRO A 239 21.86 13.62 6.85
C PRO A 239 21.94 15.16 6.73
N THR A 240 20.94 15.75 6.08
CA THR A 240 20.82 17.21 6.02
C THR A 240 20.37 17.70 7.40
N THR A 241 21.26 18.36 8.11
CA THR A 241 20.93 19.14 9.30
C THR A 241 19.93 20.23 8.93
N SER A 242 18.76 20.19 9.51
CA SER A 242 17.66 21.15 9.30
C SER A 242 18.03 22.49 9.94
N GLY A 243 18.37 23.47 9.12
CA GLY A 243 18.58 24.85 9.52
C GLY A 243 18.90 25.77 8.32
N THR A 244 18.65 27.06 8.44
CA THR A 244 18.86 28.07 7.39
C THR A 244 20.31 28.06 6.86
N SER A 245 21.29 27.77 7.73
CA SER A 245 22.71 27.57 7.38
C SER A 245 22.95 26.36 6.47
N ALA A 246 22.20 25.28 6.65
CA ALA A 246 22.38 24.06 5.85
C ALA A 246 21.90 24.24 4.41
N LYS A 247 20.83 25.01 4.19
CA LYS A 247 20.36 25.36 2.84
C LYS A 247 21.39 26.19 2.08
N GLN A 248 21.96 27.19 2.72
CA GLN A 248 22.99 28.03 2.11
C GLN A 248 24.28 27.24 1.77
N ILE A 249 24.70 26.32 2.64
CA ILE A 249 25.83 25.43 2.38
C ILE A 249 25.53 24.46 1.23
N ALA A 250 24.32 23.93 1.16
CA ALA A 250 23.89 23.05 0.05
C ALA A 250 23.86 23.79 -1.29
N GLU A 251 23.34 25.02 -1.33
CA GLU A 251 23.34 25.87 -2.52
C GLU A 251 24.73 26.25 -2.98
N LEU A 252 25.63 26.60 -2.07
CA LEU A 252 27.02 26.90 -2.37
C LEU A 252 27.79 25.68 -2.91
N ARG A 253 27.58 24.50 -2.29
CA ARG A 253 28.13 23.23 -2.79
C ARG A 253 27.58 22.87 -4.17
N PHE A 254 26.28 23.02 -4.38
CA PHE A 254 25.66 22.76 -5.67
C PHE A 254 26.23 23.65 -6.77
N SER A 255 26.37 24.96 -6.49
CA SER A 255 26.99 25.91 -7.43
C SER A 255 28.45 25.52 -7.73
N ALA A 256 29.26 25.29 -6.70
CA ALA A 256 30.65 24.89 -6.85
C ALA A 256 30.81 23.57 -7.63
N PHE A 257 29.99 22.57 -7.35
CA PHE A 257 29.98 21.27 -8.07
C PHE A 257 29.66 21.47 -9.56
N CYS A 258 28.64 22.29 -9.85
CA CYS A 258 28.23 22.57 -11.20
C CYS A 258 29.34 23.32 -11.98
N ASP A 259 29.99 24.29 -11.34
CA ASP A 259 31.04 25.08 -11.96
C ASP A 259 32.28 24.22 -12.25
N GLN A 260 32.73 23.40 -11.30
CA GLN A 260 33.86 22.48 -11.47
C GLN A 260 33.66 21.45 -12.59
N ARG A 261 32.42 20.99 -12.79
CA ARG A 261 32.08 19.95 -13.79
C ARG A 261 31.57 20.51 -15.11
N GLY A 262 31.49 21.84 -15.26
CA GLY A 262 31.02 22.52 -16.47
C GLY A 262 29.55 22.17 -16.78
N ILE A 263 28.72 22.07 -15.75
CA ILE A 263 27.25 21.77 -15.88
C ILE A 263 26.55 23.04 -16.38
N SER A 264 25.87 22.94 -17.51
CA SER A 264 25.13 24.08 -18.09
C SER A 264 23.87 24.42 -17.26
N ALA A 265 23.28 25.62 -17.49
CA ALA A 265 22.11 26.08 -16.75
C ALA A 265 20.94 25.06 -16.81
N ARG A 266 20.69 24.49 -17.99
CA ARG A 266 19.62 23.50 -18.17
C ARG A 266 19.93 22.15 -17.52
N GLU A 267 21.20 21.76 -17.55
CA GLU A 267 21.67 20.55 -16.84
C GLU A 267 21.60 20.74 -15.32
N ARG A 268 21.78 21.96 -14.79
CA ARG A 268 21.63 22.27 -13.36
C ARG A 268 20.20 22.02 -12.89
N GLU A 269 19.20 22.46 -13.64
CA GLU A 269 17.80 22.21 -13.32
C GLU A 269 17.51 20.69 -13.26
N VAL A 270 18.03 19.95 -14.23
CA VAL A 270 17.88 18.47 -14.24
C VAL A 270 18.66 17.83 -13.09
N LEU A 271 19.88 18.29 -12.80
CA LEU A 271 20.71 17.76 -11.71
C LEU A 271 20.07 18.00 -10.34
N ASP A 272 19.50 19.18 -10.10
CA ASP A 272 18.81 19.51 -8.86
C ASP A 272 17.67 18.54 -8.56
N LEU A 273 16.79 18.32 -9.54
CA LEU A 273 15.70 17.36 -9.44
C LEU A 273 16.18 15.89 -9.36
N LEU A 274 17.36 15.59 -9.96
CA LEU A 274 18.00 14.29 -9.80
C LEU A 274 18.50 14.08 -8.36
N LEU A 275 19.12 15.09 -7.75
CA LEU A 275 19.60 15.04 -6.37
C LEU A 275 18.43 14.93 -5.38
N ASP A 276 17.28 15.54 -5.70
CA ASP A 276 16.01 15.38 -4.96
C ASP A 276 15.37 13.99 -5.11
N GLY A 277 16.00 13.09 -5.87
CA GLY A 277 15.52 11.71 -6.03
C GLY A 277 14.38 11.52 -7.04
N GLN A 278 14.07 12.54 -7.84
CA GLN A 278 13.00 12.45 -8.85
C GLN A 278 13.41 11.52 -10.00
N ASP A 279 12.46 10.71 -10.50
CA ASP A 279 12.68 9.90 -11.68
C ASP A 279 12.62 10.75 -12.98
N ASN A 280 13.16 10.21 -14.08
CA ASN A 280 13.23 10.94 -15.35
C ASN A 280 11.86 11.39 -15.88
N ARG A 281 10.77 10.77 -15.43
CA ARG A 281 9.41 11.15 -15.81
C ARG A 281 8.89 12.31 -14.99
N ALA A 282 9.17 12.31 -13.68
CA ALA A 282 8.86 13.41 -12.79
C ALA A 282 9.62 14.68 -13.24
N ILE A 283 10.94 14.56 -13.52
CA ILE A 283 11.75 15.63 -14.04
C ILE A 283 11.20 16.18 -15.37
N ALA A 284 10.79 15.30 -16.29
CA ALA A 284 10.21 15.70 -17.57
C ALA A 284 8.92 16.50 -17.39
N ASN A 285 8.09 16.12 -16.42
CA ASN A 285 6.86 16.84 -16.10
C ASN A 285 7.13 18.22 -15.47
N ASP A 286 8.08 18.27 -14.52
CA ASP A 286 8.39 19.52 -13.79
C ASP A 286 9.07 20.54 -14.69
N LEU A 287 9.93 20.09 -15.61
CA LEU A 287 10.66 20.95 -16.53
C LEU A 287 9.94 21.16 -17.89
N PHE A 288 8.76 20.59 -18.08
CA PHE A 288 7.95 20.69 -19.31
C PHE A 288 8.69 20.23 -20.58
N ILE A 289 9.52 19.16 -20.46
CA ILE A 289 10.29 18.59 -21.57
C ILE A 289 9.97 17.10 -21.77
N SER A 290 10.45 16.52 -22.89
CA SER A 290 10.25 15.08 -23.12
C SER A 290 11.15 14.22 -22.21
N VAL A 291 10.68 13.01 -21.88
CA VAL A 291 11.50 12.03 -21.13
C VAL A 291 12.78 11.68 -21.88
N GLY A 292 12.75 11.71 -23.21
CA GLY A 292 13.95 11.52 -24.06
C GLY A 292 14.96 12.62 -23.84
N THR A 293 14.52 13.88 -23.76
CA THR A 293 15.36 15.04 -23.48
C THR A 293 15.98 14.95 -22.08
N VAL A 294 15.19 14.55 -21.06
CA VAL A 294 15.73 14.31 -19.73
C VAL A 294 16.83 13.24 -19.73
N LYS A 295 16.59 12.10 -20.40
CA LYS A 295 17.60 11.05 -20.53
C LYS A 295 18.89 11.54 -21.17
N SER A 296 18.78 12.38 -22.20
CA SER A 296 19.93 12.98 -22.87
C SER A 296 20.73 13.89 -21.89
N HIS A 297 20.03 14.75 -21.13
CA HIS A 297 20.67 15.58 -20.11
C HIS A 297 21.32 14.73 -19.01
N VAL A 298 20.63 13.72 -18.49
CA VAL A 298 21.18 12.79 -17.48
C VAL A 298 22.44 12.10 -17.98
N HIS A 299 22.44 11.61 -19.22
CA HIS A 299 23.62 10.98 -19.82
C HIS A 299 24.78 11.97 -19.93
N THR A 300 24.51 13.22 -20.32
CA THR A 300 25.53 14.28 -20.42
C THR A 300 26.08 14.63 -19.03
N ILE A 301 25.21 14.74 -18.01
CA ILE A 301 25.62 14.99 -16.62
C ILE A 301 26.52 13.84 -16.13
N PHE A 302 26.13 12.58 -16.33
CA PHE A 302 26.94 11.43 -15.93
C PHE A 302 28.33 11.45 -16.58
N ARG A 303 28.41 11.74 -17.87
CA ARG A 303 29.68 11.86 -18.60
C ARG A 303 30.55 13.00 -18.03
N LYS A 304 29.96 14.16 -17.74
CA LYS A 304 30.69 15.33 -17.17
C LYS A 304 31.16 15.06 -15.74
N CYS A 305 30.39 14.29 -14.97
CA CYS A 305 30.75 13.90 -13.61
C CYS A 305 31.65 12.66 -13.53
N GLY A 306 31.88 11.96 -14.65
CA GLY A 306 32.71 10.75 -14.70
C GLY A 306 32.04 9.56 -13.95
N VAL A 307 30.71 9.49 -13.94
CA VAL A 307 29.95 8.46 -13.23
C VAL A 307 29.07 7.66 -14.22
N SER A 308 28.77 6.42 -13.86
CA SER A 308 27.97 5.52 -14.69
C SER A 308 26.54 5.29 -14.17
N SER A 309 26.29 5.65 -12.93
CA SER A 309 25.02 5.44 -12.26
C SER A 309 24.58 6.64 -11.42
N ARG A 310 23.26 6.68 -11.14
CA ARG A 310 22.68 7.71 -10.28
C ARG A 310 23.20 7.64 -8.85
N SER A 311 23.46 6.45 -8.34
CA SER A 311 24.05 6.24 -7.02
C SER A 311 25.48 6.80 -6.95
N GLU A 312 26.28 6.59 -8.00
CA GLU A 312 27.63 7.15 -8.10
C GLU A 312 27.61 8.69 -8.22
N LEU A 313 26.62 9.26 -8.94
CA LEU A 313 26.42 10.70 -9.02
C LEU A 313 26.16 11.30 -7.63
N LEU A 314 25.25 10.70 -6.88
CA LEU A 314 24.94 11.12 -5.50
C LEU A 314 26.17 11.02 -4.59
N GLN A 315 26.92 9.92 -4.67
CA GLN A 315 28.17 9.77 -3.93
C GLN A 315 29.20 10.84 -4.33
N SER A 316 29.39 11.08 -5.62
CA SER A 316 30.35 12.10 -6.13
C SER A 316 29.97 13.51 -5.67
N PHE A 317 28.69 13.84 -5.60
CA PHE A 317 28.20 15.14 -5.13
C PHE A 317 28.41 15.30 -3.61
N TRP A 318 28.24 14.25 -2.81
CA TRP A 318 28.35 14.33 -1.37
C TRP A 318 29.76 14.04 -0.83
N ALA A 319 30.64 13.38 -1.61
CA ALA A 319 32.01 13.08 -1.24
C ALA A 319 33.00 14.24 -1.51
N GLY A 320 32.63 15.19 -2.38
CA GLY A 320 33.42 16.40 -2.65
C GLY A 320 32.92 17.56 -1.83
#